data_0bb7ff5448767c12630e51aa8dd8766b
#
_entry.id   0bb7ff5448767c12630e51aa8dd8766b
#
_cell.length_a   1.000
_cell.length_b   1.000
_cell.length_c   1.000
_cell.angle_alpha   90.00
_cell.angle_beta   90.00
_cell.angle_gamma   90.00
#
_symmetry.space_group_name_H-M   'P 1'
#
loop_
_entity.id
_entity.type
_entity.pdbx_description
1 polymer ?
#
loop_
_entity_poly.entity_id
_entity_poly.type
_entity_poly.pdbx_seq_one_letter_code
_entity_poly.pdbx_strand_id
1 'polypeptide(L)'
;MRESRRPPLFKREALSSIYDERASSFLCIDYLASNLKNTIFACVNQIKRWIVWLSRIHQCRGFGIQSPTDYAFVRYVVNEHWPYYAYAQFSGGDWLTRKLGRLYFRLANWCQPRWMLADEYQAYWKAGCHSLQFTPHLESVELARLTIEDRDSYDRLLSKCNEQSVLVIEGIFRDWQRWKAIEQDKRVGTTFDLYYCGILFFEKKRFHHHYTINF
;
A
#
# COMPACT_ATOMS: atom_id res chain seq x y z
N MET A 1 17.99 58.18 47.17
CA MET A 1 18.14 56.72 47.41
C MET A 1 16.76 56.10 47.36
N ARG A 2 16.41 55.39 46.28
CA ARG A 2 15.15 54.60 46.19
C ARG A 2 15.51 53.15 46.40
N GLU A 3 15.12 52.59 47.54
CA GLU A 3 15.20 51.15 47.81
C GLU A 3 14.27 50.41 46.90
N SER A 4 14.81 49.53 46.07
CA SER A 4 14.05 48.61 45.26
C SER A 4 13.60 47.42 46.13
N ARG A 5 12.33 47.42 46.55
CA ARG A 5 11.70 46.29 47.25
C ARG A 5 11.59 45.10 46.32
N ARG A 6 12.44 44.08 46.52
CA ARG A 6 12.25 42.78 45.91
C ARG A 6 11.01 42.09 46.51
N PRO A 7 10.13 41.48 45.73
CA PRO A 7 8.98 40.76 46.26
C PRO A 7 9.46 39.51 47.03
N PRO A 8 8.74 39.12 48.10
CA PRO A 8 9.12 38.02 48.96
C PRO A 8 9.17 36.70 48.19
N LEU A 9 10.19 35.88 48.47
CA LEU A 9 10.50 34.57 47.85
C LEU A 9 9.27 33.65 47.80
N PHE A 10 8.40 33.68 48.78
CA PHE A 10 7.19 32.87 48.87
C PHE A 10 6.16 33.10 47.70
N LYS A 11 6.13 34.30 47.11
CA LYS A 11 5.28 34.57 45.93
C LYS A 11 5.86 34.02 44.62
N ARG A 12 7.16 33.78 44.54
CA ARG A 12 7.81 33.22 43.34
C ARG A 12 7.58 31.72 43.21
N GLU A 13 7.66 30.99 44.33
CA GLU A 13 7.42 29.52 44.32
C GLU A 13 5.95 29.19 44.04
N ALA A 14 5.01 29.96 44.60
CA ALA A 14 3.57 29.77 44.30
C ALA A 14 3.21 30.07 42.84
N LEU A 15 3.86 31.04 42.19
CA LEU A 15 3.63 31.37 40.80
C LEU A 15 4.27 30.31 39.87
N SER A 16 5.46 29.80 40.17
CA SER A 16 6.10 28.73 39.39
C SER A 16 5.28 27.42 39.44
N SER A 17 4.73 27.07 40.62
CA SER A 17 3.87 25.90 40.76
C SER A 17 2.57 26.01 39.96
N ILE A 18 1.95 27.16 39.90
CA ILE A 18 0.73 27.40 39.10
C ILE A 18 1.03 27.38 37.61
N TYR A 19 2.21 27.85 37.16
CA TYR A 19 2.62 27.77 35.77
C TYR A 19 2.95 26.33 35.34
N ASP A 20 3.59 25.53 36.19
CA ASP A 20 3.89 24.13 35.94
C ASP A 20 2.62 23.26 35.89
N GLU A 21 1.65 23.53 36.78
CA GLU A 21 0.37 22.82 36.80
C GLU A 21 -0.50 23.15 35.58
N ARG A 22 -0.50 24.39 35.13
CA ARG A 22 -1.16 24.77 33.86
C ARG A 22 -0.47 24.21 32.64
N ALA A 23 0.86 24.22 32.59
CA ALA A 23 1.62 23.64 31.50
C ALA A 23 1.38 22.11 31.38
N SER A 24 1.33 21.41 32.52
CA SER A 24 1.02 19.98 32.53
C SER A 24 -0.43 19.69 32.12
N SER A 25 -1.39 20.55 32.48
CA SER A 25 -2.79 20.43 32.07
C SER A 25 -2.97 20.67 30.58
N PHE A 26 -2.28 21.63 29.97
CA PHE A 26 -2.30 21.86 28.52
C PHE A 26 -1.70 20.68 27.75
N LEU A 27 -0.57 20.13 28.20
CA LEU A 27 0.05 18.94 27.60
C LEU A 27 -0.87 17.72 27.69
N CYS A 28 -1.59 17.56 28.79
CA CYS A 28 -2.56 16.47 28.95
C CYS A 28 -3.76 16.62 28.01
N ILE A 29 -4.28 17.85 27.84
CA ILE A 29 -5.39 18.13 26.90
C ILE A 29 -4.97 17.90 25.46
N ASP A 30 -3.78 18.35 25.06
CA ASP A 30 -3.24 18.12 23.71
C ASP A 30 -3.00 16.64 23.43
N TYR A 31 -2.50 15.90 24.40
CA TYR A 31 -2.33 14.45 24.31
C TYR A 31 -3.67 13.74 24.15
N LEU A 32 -4.68 14.07 24.96
CA LEU A 32 -6.02 13.50 24.86
C LEU A 32 -6.69 13.86 23.52
N ALA A 33 -6.57 15.10 23.08
CA ALA A 33 -7.10 15.56 21.80
C ALA A 33 -6.43 14.83 20.61
N SER A 34 -5.12 14.63 20.68
CA SER A 34 -4.38 13.87 19.66
C SER A 34 -4.80 12.41 19.61
N ASN A 35 -4.95 11.75 20.77
CA ASN A 35 -5.42 10.37 20.85
C ASN A 35 -6.87 10.24 20.32
N LEU A 36 -7.75 11.17 20.64
CA LEU A 36 -9.12 11.17 20.15
C LEU A 36 -9.17 11.34 18.63
N LYS A 37 -8.39 12.27 18.06
CA LYS A 37 -8.26 12.43 16.60
C LYS A 37 -7.77 11.16 15.93
N ASN A 38 -6.73 10.52 16.48
CA ASN A 38 -6.17 9.27 15.94
C ASN A 38 -7.20 8.13 15.99
N THR A 39 -7.96 8.04 17.08
CA THR A 39 -9.03 7.03 17.23
C THR A 39 -10.15 7.25 16.23
N ILE A 40 -10.63 8.48 16.09
CA ILE A 40 -11.66 8.85 15.10
C ILE A 40 -11.18 8.55 13.68
N PHE A 41 -9.94 8.92 13.35
CA PHE A 41 -9.34 8.67 12.04
C PHE A 41 -9.23 7.16 11.76
N ALA A 42 -8.83 6.36 12.74
CA ALA A 42 -8.80 4.90 12.63
C ALA A 42 -10.19 4.31 12.37
N CYS A 43 -11.22 4.76 13.11
CA CYS A 43 -12.60 4.34 12.91
C CYS A 43 -13.13 4.70 11.51
N VAL A 44 -12.90 5.93 11.05
CA VAL A 44 -13.32 6.37 9.71
C VAL A 44 -12.65 5.54 8.62
N ASN A 45 -11.35 5.25 8.75
CA ASN A 45 -10.63 4.41 7.81
C ASN A 45 -11.17 2.97 7.82
N GLN A 46 -11.54 2.45 8.97
CA GLN A 46 -12.15 1.13 9.06
C GLN A 46 -13.52 1.07 8.38
N ILE A 47 -14.36 2.07 8.58
CA ILE A 47 -15.66 2.18 7.92
C ILE A 47 -15.50 2.26 6.39
N LYS A 48 -14.56 3.08 5.90
CA LYS A 48 -14.25 3.16 4.47
C LYS A 48 -13.87 1.78 3.88
N ARG A 49 -13.04 1.00 4.59
CA ARG A 49 -12.66 -0.35 4.18
C ARG A 49 -13.87 -1.27 4.07
N TRP A 50 -14.76 -1.23 5.04
CA TRP A 50 -16.02 -2.01 5.03
C TRP A 50 -16.90 -1.62 3.85
N ILE A 51 -17.05 -0.32 3.56
CA ILE A 51 -17.83 0.17 2.41
C ILE A 51 -17.24 -0.35 1.11
N VAL A 52 -15.93 -0.25 0.92
CA VAL A 52 -15.23 -0.76 -0.28
C VAL A 52 -15.42 -2.27 -0.40
N TRP A 53 -15.26 -3.01 0.69
CA TRP A 53 -15.43 -4.47 0.69
C TRP A 53 -16.87 -4.87 0.35
N LEU A 54 -17.87 -4.21 0.94
CA LEU A 54 -19.28 -4.46 0.65
C LEU A 54 -19.65 -4.13 -0.79
N SER A 55 -19.12 -3.03 -1.34
CA SER A 55 -19.41 -2.64 -2.74
C SER A 55 -18.87 -3.64 -3.76
N ARG A 56 -17.88 -4.45 -3.39
CA ARG A 56 -17.22 -5.46 -4.23
C ARG A 56 -17.52 -6.90 -3.80
N ILE A 57 -18.51 -7.13 -2.94
CA ILE A 57 -18.78 -8.45 -2.37
C ILE A 57 -19.11 -9.53 -3.43
N HIS A 58 -19.72 -9.13 -4.55
CA HIS A 58 -20.03 -10.02 -5.67
C HIS A 58 -18.80 -10.42 -6.50
N GLN A 59 -17.68 -9.76 -6.30
CA GLN A 59 -16.42 -9.98 -7.04
C GLN A 59 -15.37 -10.71 -6.18
N CYS A 60 -15.83 -11.47 -5.20
CA CYS A 60 -14.97 -12.26 -4.33
C CYS A 60 -14.49 -13.53 -5.03
N ARG A 61 -13.25 -13.93 -4.71
CA ARG A 61 -12.69 -15.26 -5.03
C ARG A 61 -12.68 -15.64 -6.52
N GLY A 62 -12.69 -14.65 -7.41
CA GLY A 62 -12.64 -14.91 -8.86
C GLY A 62 -13.96 -15.42 -9.45
N PHE A 63 -15.10 -15.15 -8.80
CA PHE A 63 -16.40 -15.46 -9.38
C PHE A 63 -16.57 -14.75 -10.72
N GLY A 64 -16.97 -15.50 -11.75
CA GLY A 64 -17.14 -15.00 -13.12
C GLY A 64 -15.86 -15.04 -13.99
N ILE A 65 -14.71 -15.44 -13.46
CA ILE A 65 -13.50 -15.63 -14.27
C ILE A 65 -13.56 -16.98 -14.99
N GLN A 66 -13.64 -16.93 -16.31
CA GLN A 66 -13.72 -18.14 -17.15
C GLN A 66 -12.33 -18.70 -17.52
N SER A 67 -11.30 -17.85 -17.55
CA SER A 67 -9.92 -18.29 -17.85
C SER A 67 -9.35 -19.08 -16.67
N PRO A 68 -8.94 -20.36 -16.87
CA PRO A 68 -8.36 -21.17 -15.81
C PRO A 68 -7.09 -20.54 -15.19
N THR A 69 -6.26 -19.92 -16.02
CA THR A 69 -5.01 -19.27 -15.58
C THR A 69 -5.31 -18.04 -14.73
N ASP A 70 -6.27 -17.20 -15.16
CA ASP A 70 -6.65 -16.00 -14.42
C ASP A 70 -7.36 -16.36 -13.11
N TYR A 71 -8.18 -17.40 -13.13
CA TYR A 71 -8.80 -17.96 -11.94
C TYR A 71 -7.75 -18.47 -10.95
N ALA A 72 -6.75 -19.23 -11.43
CA ALA A 72 -5.65 -19.73 -10.61
C ALA A 72 -4.86 -18.57 -9.99
N PHE A 73 -4.55 -17.52 -10.76
CA PHE A 73 -3.89 -16.33 -10.26
C PHE A 73 -4.70 -15.66 -9.13
N VAL A 74 -5.98 -15.42 -9.34
CA VAL A 74 -6.84 -14.82 -8.31
C VAL A 74 -6.93 -15.70 -7.08
N ARG A 75 -7.05 -17.02 -7.26
CA ARG A 75 -7.20 -17.97 -6.16
C ARG A 75 -5.94 -18.11 -5.31
N TYR A 76 -4.78 -18.23 -5.96
CA TYR A 76 -3.52 -18.60 -5.30
C TYR A 76 -2.58 -17.42 -5.05
N VAL A 77 -2.83 -16.25 -5.65
CA VAL A 77 -2.01 -15.06 -5.43
C VAL A 77 -2.83 -13.96 -4.74
N VAL A 78 -3.97 -13.59 -5.30
CA VAL A 78 -4.74 -12.45 -4.76
C VAL A 78 -5.46 -12.84 -3.47
N ASN A 79 -6.25 -13.90 -3.49
CA ASN A 79 -7.12 -14.35 -2.38
C ASN A 79 -6.52 -15.47 -1.53
N GLU A 80 -5.22 -15.67 -1.59
CA GLU A 80 -4.51 -16.62 -0.73
C GLU A 80 -4.45 -16.12 0.71
N HIS A 81 -4.84 -16.96 1.66
CA HIS A 81 -4.91 -16.61 3.08
C HIS A 81 -4.01 -17.48 3.99
N TRP A 82 -3.14 -18.31 3.40
CA TRP A 82 -2.24 -19.13 4.20
C TRP A 82 -1.32 -18.27 5.07
N PRO A 83 -1.12 -18.66 6.33
CA PRO A 83 -0.21 -17.98 7.23
C PRO A 83 1.24 -18.40 6.94
N TYR A 84 1.85 -17.82 5.92
CA TYR A 84 3.26 -18.08 5.62
C TYR A 84 4.17 -17.67 6.78
N TYR A 85 5.15 -18.50 7.13
CA TYR A 85 6.11 -18.21 8.20
C TYR A 85 6.85 -16.87 7.99
N ALA A 86 7.13 -16.51 6.74
CA ALA A 86 7.74 -15.24 6.39
C ALA A 86 6.94 -14.03 6.89
N TYR A 87 5.62 -14.15 7.04
CA TYR A 87 4.79 -13.03 7.48
C TYR A 87 5.04 -12.60 8.93
N ALA A 88 5.58 -13.49 9.77
CA ALA A 88 5.97 -13.15 11.14
C ALA A 88 7.12 -12.12 11.20
N GLN A 89 7.94 -12.05 10.15
CA GLN A 89 9.05 -11.11 10.05
C GLN A 89 8.58 -9.69 9.67
N PHE A 90 7.33 -9.53 9.19
CA PHE A 90 6.78 -8.28 8.67
C PHE A 90 5.69 -7.70 9.59
N SER A 91 6.07 -7.41 10.83
CA SER A 91 5.14 -6.83 11.82
C SER A 91 4.98 -5.31 11.71
N GLY A 92 5.90 -4.63 11.03
CA GLY A 92 5.91 -3.17 10.85
C GLY A 92 4.90 -2.65 9.82
N GLY A 93 4.74 -1.35 9.79
CA GLY A 93 3.87 -0.65 8.85
C GLY A 93 2.38 -0.66 9.23
N ASP A 94 1.60 0.11 8.49
CA ASP A 94 0.15 0.18 8.66
C ASP A 94 -0.57 -1.07 8.09
N TRP A 95 -1.88 -1.09 8.23
CA TRP A 95 -2.70 -2.21 7.71
C TRP A 95 -2.54 -2.39 6.19
N LEU A 96 -2.52 -1.28 5.44
CA LEU A 96 -2.45 -1.34 3.98
C LEU A 96 -1.08 -1.83 3.51
N THR A 97 -0.01 -1.31 4.11
CA THR A 97 1.37 -1.75 3.85
C THR A 97 1.53 -3.25 4.07
N ARG A 98 1.01 -3.77 5.20
CA ARG A 98 1.08 -5.22 5.45
C ARG A 98 0.23 -6.02 4.47
N LYS A 99 -0.95 -5.52 4.11
CA LYS A 99 -1.84 -6.19 3.15
C LYS A 99 -1.20 -6.28 1.77
N LEU A 100 -0.70 -5.16 1.25
CA LEU A 100 -0.01 -5.09 -0.03
C LEU A 100 1.30 -5.87 -0.01
N GLY A 101 2.10 -5.75 1.04
CA GLY A 101 3.34 -6.51 1.18
C GLY A 101 3.14 -8.02 1.11
N ARG A 102 2.09 -8.56 1.76
CA ARG A 102 1.73 -9.98 1.65
C ARG A 102 1.31 -10.37 0.23
N LEU A 103 0.61 -9.50 -0.48
CA LEU A 103 0.30 -9.71 -1.89
C LEU A 103 1.60 -9.76 -2.73
N TYR A 104 2.51 -8.82 -2.51
CA TYR A 104 3.79 -8.72 -3.20
C TYR A 104 4.69 -9.92 -2.95
N PHE A 105 4.72 -10.44 -1.73
CA PHE A 105 5.36 -11.72 -1.42
C PHE A 105 4.82 -12.86 -2.31
N ARG A 106 3.49 -13.01 -2.38
CA ARG A 106 2.85 -14.07 -3.19
C ARG A 106 3.08 -13.85 -4.69
N LEU A 107 3.05 -12.59 -5.13
CA LEU A 107 3.31 -12.23 -6.52
C LEU A 107 4.76 -12.55 -6.92
N ALA A 108 5.74 -12.22 -6.07
CA ALA A 108 7.14 -12.61 -6.31
C ALA A 108 7.31 -14.12 -6.35
N ASN A 109 6.63 -14.86 -5.47
CA ASN A 109 6.64 -16.31 -5.47
C ASN A 109 5.98 -16.90 -6.73
N TRP A 110 4.97 -16.25 -7.27
CA TRP A 110 4.32 -16.68 -8.51
C TRP A 110 5.14 -16.38 -9.76
N CYS A 111 5.68 -15.16 -9.87
CA CYS A 111 6.42 -14.70 -11.05
C CYS A 111 7.88 -15.18 -11.08
N GLN A 112 8.51 -15.43 -9.91
CA GLN A 112 9.92 -15.81 -9.77
C GLN A 112 10.87 -14.89 -10.57
N PRO A 113 10.78 -13.55 -10.41
CA PRO A 113 11.60 -12.61 -11.18
C PRO A 113 13.07 -12.73 -10.78
N ARG A 114 13.98 -12.52 -11.75
CA ARG A 114 15.43 -12.43 -11.50
C ARG A 114 15.84 -11.04 -11.07
N TRP A 115 15.25 -10.03 -11.72
CA TRP A 115 15.63 -8.63 -11.55
C TRP A 115 14.40 -7.77 -11.31
N MET A 116 14.53 -6.83 -10.39
CA MET A 116 13.48 -5.86 -10.08
C MET A 116 14.11 -4.52 -9.67
N LEU A 117 13.39 -3.41 -9.89
CA LEU A 117 13.76 -2.12 -9.29
C LEU A 117 13.58 -2.18 -7.78
N ALA A 118 14.52 -1.58 -7.05
CA ALA A 118 14.42 -1.46 -5.60
C ALA A 118 13.26 -0.54 -5.22
N ASP A 119 12.45 -0.97 -4.25
CA ASP A 119 11.35 -0.20 -3.69
C ASP A 119 11.23 -0.40 -2.17
N GLU A 120 10.23 0.23 -1.56
CA GLU A 120 9.99 0.14 -0.11
C GLU A 120 9.55 -1.26 0.38
N TYR A 121 9.13 -2.16 -0.53
CA TYR A 121 8.68 -3.52 -0.22
C TYR A 121 9.74 -4.60 -0.48
N GLN A 122 11.02 -4.21 -0.62
CA GLN A 122 12.12 -5.14 -0.94
C GLN A 122 12.13 -6.40 -0.08
N ALA A 123 11.86 -6.26 1.23
CA ALA A 123 11.84 -7.39 2.15
C ALA A 123 10.75 -8.42 1.79
N TYR A 124 9.57 -7.97 1.38
CA TYR A 124 8.48 -8.86 0.95
C TYR A 124 8.77 -9.53 -0.39
N TRP A 125 9.29 -8.77 -1.37
CA TRP A 125 9.70 -9.30 -2.66
C TRP A 125 10.77 -10.38 -2.52
N LYS A 126 11.80 -10.10 -1.72
CA LYS A 126 12.93 -11.02 -1.47
C LYS A 126 12.50 -12.27 -0.73
N ALA A 127 11.59 -12.16 0.21
CA ALA A 127 11.04 -13.31 0.93
C ALA A 127 10.20 -14.22 0.02
N GLY A 128 9.49 -13.64 -0.97
CA GLY A 128 8.72 -14.40 -1.96
C GLY A 128 9.57 -15.06 -3.04
N CYS A 129 10.70 -14.42 -3.39
CA CYS A 129 11.64 -14.96 -4.40
C CYS A 129 13.07 -14.74 -3.91
N HIS A 130 13.70 -15.79 -3.36
CA HIS A 130 15.05 -15.71 -2.78
C HIS A 130 16.14 -15.41 -3.81
N SER A 131 15.94 -15.80 -5.07
CA SER A 131 16.87 -15.52 -6.17
C SER A 131 16.81 -14.10 -6.70
N LEU A 132 15.73 -13.33 -6.37
CA LEU A 132 15.52 -11.97 -6.84
C LEU A 132 16.71 -11.05 -6.49
N GLN A 133 17.15 -10.27 -7.46
CA GLN A 133 18.16 -9.25 -7.30
C GLN A 133 17.57 -7.86 -7.64
N PHE A 134 18.00 -6.84 -6.89
CA PHE A 134 17.58 -5.47 -7.14
C PHE A 134 18.62 -4.72 -7.94
N THR A 135 18.17 -4.00 -8.96
CA THR A 135 19.03 -3.18 -9.83
C THR A 135 18.44 -1.79 -10.01
N PRO A 136 19.25 -0.76 -10.17
CA PRO A 136 18.76 0.59 -10.49
C PRO A 136 18.25 0.72 -11.94
N HIS A 137 18.68 -0.18 -12.82
CA HIS A 137 18.33 -0.16 -14.24
C HIS A 137 17.87 -1.55 -14.70
N LEU A 138 16.72 -1.58 -15.38
CA LEU A 138 16.19 -2.76 -16.04
C LEU A 138 16.33 -2.61 -17.56
N GLU A 139 16.84 -3.62 -18.23
CA GLU A 139 16.81 -3.72 -19.69
C GLU A 139 15.46 -4.26 -20.16
N SER A 140 14.93 -5.24 -19.46
CA SER A 140 13.57 -5.77 -19.62
C SER A 140 12.88 -5.88 -18.27
N VAL A 141 11.56 -5.71 -18.25
CA VAL A 141 10.75 -5.81 -17.06
C VAL A 141 10.22 -7.22 -16.93
N GLU A 142 10.56 -7.91 -15.85
CA GLU A 142 9.91 -9.17 -15.45
C GLU A 142 8.80 -8.89 -14.46
N LEU A 143 9.11 -8.12 -13.40
CA LEU A 143 8.17 -7.64 -12.41
C LEU A 143 8.59 -6.23 -11.98
N ALA A 144 7.63 -5.30 -11.90
CA ALA A 144 7.89 -3.97 -11.38
C ALA A 144 6.66 -3.41 -10.66
N ARG A 145 6.90 -2.53 -9.71
CA ARG A 145 5.88 -1.78 -8.99
C ARG A 145 6.06 -0.29 -9.25
N LEU A 146 4.94 0.38 -9.45
CA LEU A 146 4.84 1.83 -9.59
C LEU A 146 3.70 2.34 -8.73
N THR A 147 3.70 3.65 -8.46
CA THR A 147 2.53 4.35 -7.94
C THR A 147 1.73 4.96 -9.08
N ILE A 148 0.42 5.14 -8.89
CA ILE A 148 -0.46 5.73 -9.93
C ILE A 148 -0.03 7.15 -10.31
N GLU A 149 0.63 7.87 -9.39
CA GLU A 149 1.11 9.23 -9.61
C GLU A 149 2.33 9.30 -10.53
N ASP A 150 3.14 8.25 -10.61
CA ASP A 150 4.39 8.23 -11.39
C ASP A 150 4.11 7.94 -12.87
N ARG A 151 3.87 9.02 -13.62
CA ARG A 151 3.54 8.94 -15.05
C ARG A 151 4.74 8.61 -15.90
N ASP A 152 5.85 9.24 -15.63
CA ASP A 152 7.05 9.12 -16.45
C ASP A 152 7.67 7.73 -16.36
N SER A 153 7.64 7.12 -15.18
CA SER A 153 8.11 5.75 -15.00
C SER A 153 7.20 4.72 -15.63
N TYR A 154 5.88 4.96 -15.68
CA TYR A 154 4.95 4.06 -16.36
C TYR A 154 5.30 3.89 -17.83
N ASP A 155 5.41 4.97 -18.59
CA ASP A 155 5.72 4.92 -20.02
C ASP A 155 7.12 4.32 -20.30
N ARG A 156 8.10 4.66 -19.47
CA ARG A 156 9.46 4.09 -19.55
C ARG A 156 9.48 2.57 -19.31
N LEU A 157 8.78 2.09 -18.29
CA LEU A 157 8.74 0.66 -17.99
C LEU A 157 7.90 -0.10 -19.01
N LEU A 158 6.80 0.49 -19.45
CA LEU A 158 5.93 -0.11 -20.44
C LEU A 158 6.66 -0.38 -21.76
N SER A 159 7.60 0.50 -22.16
CA SER A 159 8.43 0.26 -23.36
C SER A 159 9.41 -0.92 -23.22
N LYS A 160 9.69 -1.37 -22.00
CA LYS A 160 10.59 -2.48 -21.67
C LYS A 160 9.84 -3.76 -21.27
N CYS A 161 8.50 -3.71 -21.26
CA CYS A 161 7.67 -4.87 -20.97
C CYS A 161 7.62 -5.82 -22.18
N ASN A 162 7.59 -7.11 -21.87
CA ASN A 162 7.37 -8.20 -22.80
C ASN A 162 6.13 -9.03 -22.38
N GLU A 163 5.82 -10.10 -23.10
CA GLU A 163 4.66 -10.94 -22.84
C GLU A 163 4.64 -11.60 -21.44
N GLN A 164 5.79 -11.76 -20.81
CA GLN A 164 5.92 -12.37 -19.47
C GLN A 164 5.96 -11.32 -18.35
N SER A 165 5.96 -10.05 -18.72
CA SER A 165 6.06 -8.93 -17.76
C SER A 165 4.81 -8.83 -16.90
N VAL A 166 5.01 -8.42 -15.66
CA VAL A 166 3.94 -8.06 -14.72
C VAL A 166 4.24 -6.69 -14.14
N LEU A 167 3.28 -5.77 -14.24
CA LEU A 167 3.35 -4.47 -13.59
C LEU A 167 2.31 -4.37 -12.49
N VAL A 168 2.71 -3.82 -11.37
CA VAL A 168 1.83 -3.47 -10.26
C VAL A 168 1.72 -1.95 -10.17
N ILE A 169 0.51 -1.42 -10.24
CA ILE A 169 0.23 0.01 -10.07
C ILE A 169 -0.45 0.20 -8.72
N GLU A 170 0.26 0.77 -7.75
CA GLU A 170 -0.29 1.03 -6.42
C GLU A 170 -1.05 2.35 -6.37
N GLY A 171 -2.08 2.42 -5.52
CA GLY A 171 -2.84 3.63 -5.28
C GLY A 171 -3.87 3.96 -6.36
N ILE A 172 -4.36 2.99 -7.15
CA ILE A 172 -5.30 3.22 -8.25
C ILE A 172 -6.57 3.94 -7.83
N PHE A 173 -6.99 3.82 -6.57
CA PHE A 173 -8.15 4.54 -6.00
C PHE A 173 -7.95 6.06 -5.87
N ARG A 174 -6.72 6.55 -5.99
CA ARG A 174 -6.38 7.98 -5.90
C ARG A 174 -6.59 8.70 -7.22
N ASP A 175 -6.37 8.01 -8.35
CA ASP A 175 -6.60 8.52 -9.70
C ASP A 175 -7.31 7.45 -10.56
N TRP A 176 -8.62 7.36 -10.36
CA TRP A 176 -9.45 6.39 -11.05
C TRP A 176 -9.53 6.63 -12.57
N GLN A 177 -9.46 7.88 -12.99
CA GLN A 177 -9.50 8.21 -14.44
C GLN A 177 -8.25 7.67 -15.13
N ARG A 178 -7.09 7.87 -14.51
CA ARG A 178 -5.83 7.32 -15.01
C ARG A 178 -5.84 5.79 -15.02
N TRP A 179 -6.33 5.16 -13.96
CA TRP A 179 -6.45 3.71 -13.93
C TRP A 179 -7.29 3.20 -15.12
N LYS A 180 -8.43 3.82 -15.40
CA LYS A 180 -9.27 3.47 -16.55
C LYS A 180 -8.56 3.68 -17.89
N ALA A 181 -7.75 4.71 -18.03
CA ALA A 181 -6.92 4.90 -19.22
C ALA A 181 -5.86 3.79 -19.38
N ILE A 182 -5.24 3.33 -18.28
CA ILE A 182 -4.31 2.21 -18.28
C ILE A 182 -5.01 0.90 -18.66
N GLU A 183 -6.19 0.62 -18.14
CA GLU A 183 -6.98 -0.56 -18.53
C GLU A 183 -7.29 -0.60 -20.04
N GLN A 184 -7.47 0.56 -20.68
CA GLN A 184 -7.77 0.68 -22.09
C GLN A 184 -6.52 0.71 -22.98
N ASP A 185 -5.31 0.66 -22.42
CA ASP A 185 -4.08 0.66 -23.20
C ASP A 185 -3.94 -0.66 -23.96
N LYS A 186 -3.90 -0.60 -25.29
CA LYS A 186 -3.82 -1.77 -26.18
C LYS A 186 -2.58 -2.64 -25.97
N ARG A 187 -1.55 -2.10 -25.28
CA ARG A 187 -0.33 -2.83 -24.94
C ARG A 187 -0.53 -3.78 -23.75
N VAL A 188 -1.56 -3.53 -22.94
CA VAL A 188 -1.91 -4.33 -21.75
C VAL A 188 -2.88 -5.44 -22.17
N GLY A 189 -2.63 -6.67 -21.73
CA GLY A 189 -3.50 -7.82 -22.00
C GLY A 189 -4.62 -7.97 -20.97
N THR A 190 -4.28 -8.45 -19.79
CA THR A 190 -5.25 -8.66 -18.70
C THR A 190 -4.94 -7.74 -17.52
N THR A 191 -5.99 -7.14 -16.93
CA THR A 191 -5.84 -6.30 -15.73
C THR A 191 -6.68 -6.85 -14.58
N PHE A 192 -6.14 -6.70 -13.36
CA PHE A 192 -6.84 -7.01 -12.13
C PHE A 192 -6.90 -5.76 -11.25
N ASP A 193 -8.10 -5.22 -11.08
CA ASP A 193 -8.40 -4.10 -10.19
C ASP A 193 -8.68 -4.66 -8.78
N LEU A 194 -7.76 -4.40 -7.85
CA LEU A 194 -7.86 -4.80 -6.44
C LEU A 194 -8.22 -3.61 -5.52
N TYR A 195 -8.65 -2.48 -6.06
CA TYR A 195 -8.93 -1.20 -5.41
C TYR A 195 -7.67 -0.47 -4.91
N TYR A 196 -6.84 -1.10 -4.09
CA TYR A 196 -5.61 -0.49 -3.54
C TYR A 196 -4.46 -0.53 -4.53
N CYS A 197 -4.44 -1.52 -5.39
CA CYS A 197 -3.50 -1.64 -6.50
C CYS A 197 -4.16 -2.32 -7.69
N GLY A 198 -3.59 -2.10 -8.87
CA GLY A 198 -3.90 -2.82 -10.10
C GLY A 198 -2.74 -3.69 -10.52
N ILE A 199 -3.00 -4.83 -11.12
CA ILE A 199 -1.98 -5.73 -11.65
C ILE A 199 -2.22 -5.90 -13.15
N LEU A 200 -1.17 -5.71 -13.94
CA LEU A 200 -1.19 -5.74 -15.39
C LEU A 200 -0.37 -6.91 -15.91
N PHE A 201 -0.94 -7.68 -16.82
CA PHE A 201 -0.27 -8.73 -17.60
C PHE A 201 -0.24 -8.36 -19.07
N PHE A 202 0.84 -8.68 -19.76
CA PHE A 202 1.13 -8.26 -21.14
C PHE A 202 1.03 -9.41 -22.17
N GLU A 203 0.53 -10.57 -21.77
CA GLU A 203 0.42 -11.72 -22.65
C GLU A 203 -0.56 -11.46 -23.80
N LYS A 204 -0.08 -11.37 -25.03
CA LYS A 204 -0.87 -11.06 -26.25
C LYS A 204 -1.86 -12.15 -26.64
N LYS A 205 -1.63 -13.39 -26.22
CA LYS A 205 -2.54 -14.51 -26.50
C LYS A 205 -3.80 -14.50 -25.66
N ARG A 206 -3.83 -13.72 -24.59
CA ARG A 206 -5.02 -13.54 -23.76
C ARG A 206 -5.92 -12.48 -24.36
N PHE A 207 -7.22 -12.72 -24.32
CA PHE A 207 -8.18 -11.67 -24.61
C PHE A 207 -8.02 -10.52 -23.62
N HIS A 208 -8.25 -9.29 -24.09
CA HIS A 208 -8.28 -8.14 -23.18
C HIS A 208 -9.41 -8.31 -22.16
N HIS A 209 -9.05 -8.64 -20.92
CA HIS A 209 -9.99 -8.79 -19.83
C HIS A 209 -9.64 -7.85 -18.68
N HIS A 210 -10.67 -7.23 -18.13
CA HIS A 210 -10.54 -6.36 -16.97
C HIS A 210 -11.34 -6.98 -15.82
N TYR A 211 -10.64 -7.50 -14.84
CA TYR A 211 -11.25 -8.13 -13.70
C TYR A 211 -11.22 -7.18 -12.50
N THR A 212 -12.37 -6.93 -11.90
CA THR A 212 -12.47 -6.29 -10.60
C THR A 212 -12.56 -7.37 -9.53
N ILE A 213 -11.64 -7.38 -8.58
CA ILE A 213 -11.56 -8.41 -7.55
C ILE A 213 -11.70 -7.74 -6.18
N ASN A 214 -12.49 -8.33 -5.31
CA ASN A 214 -12.56 -7.92 -3.92
C ASN A 214 -11.34 -8.47 -3.17
N PHE A 215 -10.48 -7.54 -2.75
CA PHE A 215 -9.20 -7.84 -2.12
C PHE A 215 -9.12 -7.32 -0.69
#